data_75aa84d867a7191563f9b3a364fff821
#
_entry.id   75aa84d867a7191563f9b3a364fff821
#
_cell.length_a   1.000
_cell.length_b   1.000
_cell.length_c   1.000
_cell.angle_alpha   90.00
_cell.angle_beta   90.00
_cell.angle_gamma   90.00
#
_symmetry.space_group_name_H-M   'P 1'
#
loop_
_entity.id
_entity.type
_entity.pdbx_description
1 polymer ?
#
loop_
_entity_poly.entity_id
_entity_poly.type
_entity_poly.pdbx_seq_one_letter_code
_entity_poly.pdbx_strand_id
1 'polypeptide(L)'
;MANANTRLVEANSWPYLDYGTGNAGGKDGTAIELRITNDGVGPAKVESAELKWNGVAMHNAFEFLRACCGYHYEKSNTLWIDLITGRVLRPGETITFITLPRAATDVDAWNRLNLARLNRRLVVDVCYCSVFDECWHEDVLQMSLTPRRVDRCTAPAVPFGAPKFQ
;
A
#
# COMPACT_ATOMS: atom_id res chain seq x y z
N MET A 1 23.85 14.82 22.88
CA MET A 1 23.42 15.79 21.84
C MET A 1 23.79 15.19 20.49
N ALA A 2 22.80 14.96 19.61
CA ALA A 2 23.11 14.60 18.23
C ALA A 2 23.85 15.77 17.56
N ASN A 3 24.98 15.48 16.94
CA ASN A 3 25.80 16.48 16.22
C ASN A 3 24.92 17.06 15.07
N ALA A 4 25.13 18.32 14.69
CA ALA A 4 24.46 18.96 13.57
C ALA A 4 24.55 18.14 12.27
N ASN A 5 25.68 17.49 12.04
CA ASN A 5 25.87 16.58 10.91
C ASN A 5 24.95 15.35 10.96
N THR A 6 24.70 14.76 12.14
CA THR A 6 23.78 13.63 12.29
C THR A 6 22.36 14.05 11.93
N ARG A 7 21.91 15.21 12.40
CA ARG A 7 20.57 15.74 12.08
C ARG A 7 20.40 16.04 10.59
N LEU A 8 21.43 16.53 9.91
CA LEU A 8 21.41 16.77 8.47
C LEU A 8 21.31 15.46 7.70
N VAL A 9 22.02 14.43 8.12
CA VAL A 9 21.97 13.10 7.50
C VAL A 9 20.59 12.48 7.70
N GLU A 10 20.04 12.52 8.91
CA GLU A 10 18.69 12.04 9.22
C GLU A 10 17.63 12.79 8.40
N ALA A 11 17.71 14.11 8.32
CA ALA A 11 16.77 14.93 7.54
C ALA A 11 16.84 14.63 6.03
N ASN A 12 18.00 14.26 5.50
CA ASN A 12 18.21 13.92 4.10
C ASN A 12 17.92 12.45 3.77
N SER A 13 17.60 11.64 4.77
CA SER A 13 17.33 10.19 4.60
C SER A 13 15.91 9.80 5.03
N TRP A 14 15.06 10.78 5.35
CA TRP A 14 13.70 10.54 5.83
C TRP A 14 12.80 10.03 4.71
N PRO A 15 12.31 8.78 4.79
CA PRO A 15 11.30 8.26 3.89
C PRO A 15 9.91 8.70 4.35
N TYR A 16 9.00 8.84 3.40
CA TYR A 16 7.59 9.14 3.69
C TYR A 16 6.70 8.40 2.69
N LEU A 17 5.87 7.49 3.17
CA LEU A 17 4.98 6.73 2.32
C LEU A 17 3.60 7.37 2.27
N ASP A 18 3.06 7.49 1.07
CA ASP A 18 1.74 8.05 0.80
C ASP A 18 0.91 7.09 -0.05
N TYR A 19 -0.40 7.08 0.21
CA TYR A 19 -1.37 6.30 -0.55
C TYR A 19 -1.93 7.12 -1.70
N GLY A 20 -1.88 6.54 -2.88
CA GLY A 20 -2.51 7.11 -4.06
C GLY A 20 -3.50 6.14 -4.70
N THR A 21 -4.52 6.66 -5.33
CA THR A 21 -5.48 5.85 -6.08
C THR A 21 -6.08 6.62 -7.24
N GLY A 22 -6.53 5.90 -8.25
CA GLY A 22 -7.19 6.46 -9.41
C GLY A 22 -8.08 5.43 -10.08
N ASN A 23 -8.95 5.88 -10.98
CA ASN A 23 -9.85 5.04 -11.80
C ASN A 23 -9.62 5.22 -13.31
N ALA A 24 -8.56 5.92 -13.68
CA ALA A 24 -8.13 6.15 -15.05
C ALA A 24 -6.71 5.63 -15.29
N GLY A 25 -6.31 4.60 -14.53
CA GLY A 25 -5.02 3.93 -14.68
C GLY A 25 -5.01 2.86 -15.77
N GLY A 26 -3.89 2.11 -15.83
CA GLY A 26 -3.67 1.08 -16.84
C GLY A 26 -3.34 1.65 -18.22
N LYS A 27 -3.06 0.76 -19.17
CA LYS A 27 -2.64 1.15 -20.53
C LYS A 27 -3.72 1.86 -21.34
N ASP A 28 -4.98 1.56 -21.08
CA ASP A 28 -6.16 2.11 -21.76
C ASP A 28 -6.86 3.22 -20.95
N GLY A 29 -6.33 3.60 -19.78
CA GLY A 29 -6.90 4.63 -18.92
C GLY A 29 -8.22 4.24 -18.25
N THR A 30 -8.50 2.95 -18.06
CA THR A 30 -9.76 2.44 -17.51
C THR A 30 -9.60 1.53 -16.30
N ALA A 31 -8.40 1.46 -15.70
CA ALA A 31 -8.15 0.64 -14.54
C ALA A 31 -8.27 1.42 -13.24
N ILE A 32 -8.77 0.77 -12.18
CA ILE A 32 -8.61 1.25 -10.81
C ILE A 32 -7.26 0.78 -10.31
N GLU A 33 -6.49 1.73 -9.76
CA GLU A 33 -5.19 1.49 -9.18
C GLU A 33 -5.15 1.91 -7.72
N LEU A 34 -4.52 1.07 -6.88
CA LEU A 34 -4.16 1.38 -5.51
C LEU A 34 -2.63 1.38 -5.42
N ARG A 35 -2.06 2.49 -4.97
CA ARG A 35 -0.61 2.75 -5.03
C ARG A 35 -0.07 3.23 -3.69
N ILE A 36 1.20 2.96 -3.47
CA ILE A 36 2.01 3.59 -2.40
C ILE A 36 3.21 4.24 -3.07
N THR A 37 3.45 5.49 -2.74
CA THR A 37 4.58 6.29 -3.25
C THR A 37 5.49 6.69 -2.09
N ASN A 38 6.79 6.65 -2.29
CA ASN A 38 7.73 7.27 -1.36
C ASN A 38 7.93 8.74 -1.74
N ASP A 39 7.22 9.63 -1.06
CA ASP A 39 7.34 11.09 -1.23
C ASP A 39 8.43 11.71 -0.35
N GLY A 40 9.17 10.88 0.39
CA GLY A 40 10.30 11.30 1.19
C GLY A 40 11.57 11.55 0.38
N VAL A 41 12.60 11.99 1.07
CA VAL A 41 13.93 12.30 0.47
C VAL A 41 14.91 11.14 0.57
N GLY A 42 14.62 10.13 1.37
CA GLY A 42 15.42 8.92 1.53
C GLY A 42 14.70 7.65 1.11
N PRO A 43 15.44 6.55 0.87
CA PRO A 43 14.82 5.25 0.55
C PRO A 43 13.98 4.72 1.71
N ALA A 44 12.84 4.09 1.39
CA ALA A 44 11.96 3.41 2.33
C ALA A 44 12.14 1.89 2.22
N LYS A 45 12.59 1.24 3.27
CA LYS A 45 12.57 -0.23 3.39
C LYS A 45 11.21 -0.64 3.96
N VAL A 46 10.34 -1.22 3.15
CA VAL A 46 9.01 -1.66 3.58
C VAL A 46 9.12 -3.02 4.25
N GLU A 47 9.02 -3.05 5.56
CA GLU A 47 9.21 -4.25 6.39
C GLU A 47 7.93 -5.07 6.53
N SER A 48 6.78 -4.41 6.65
CA SER A 48 5.49 -5.08 6.77
C SER A 48 4.33 -4.23 6.25
N ALA A 49 3.29 -4.91 5.81
CA ALA A 49 2.02 -4.29 5.44
C ALA A 49 0.84 -5.15 5.92
N GLU A 50 -0.21 -4.49 6.38
CA GLU A 50 -1.50 -5.10 6.70
C GLU A 50 -2.60 -4.30 6.00
N LEU A 51 -3.50 -5.00 5.31
CA LEU A 51 -4.68 -4.38 4.72
C LEU A 51 -5.93 -4.85 5.46
N LYS A 52 -6.76 -3.92 5.91
CA LYS A 52 -8.03 -4.20 6.56
C LYS A 52 -9.19 -3.61 5.77
N TRP A 53 -10.27 -4.35 5.75
CA TRP A 53 -11.57 -3.87 5.26
C TRP A 53 -12.63 -4.08 6.34
N ASN A 54 -13.33 -3.01 6.73
CA ASN A 54 -14.27 -3.02 7.86
C ASN A 54 -13.66 -3.59 9.16
N GLY A 55 -12.39 -3.32 9.44
CA GLY A 55 -11.69 -3.82 10.62
C GLY A 55 -11.20 -5.27 10.51
N VAL A 56 -11.47 -5.97 9.43
CA VAL A 56 -11.03 -7.36 9.20
C VAL A 56 -9.78 -7.36 8.32
N ALA A 57 -8.70 -7.98 8.80
CA ALA A 57 -7.46 -8.09 8.05
C ALA A 57 -7.60 -9.09 6.91
N MET A 58 -7.06 -8.71 5.75
CA MET A 58 -7.10 -9.49 4.51
C MET A 58 -5.72 -10.06 4.21
N HIS A 59 -5.65 -11.34 3.87
CA HIS A 59 -4.38 -11.99 3.54
C HIS A 59 -3.80 -11.52 2.20
N ASN A 60 -4.67 -11.15 1.25
CA ASN A 60 -4.26 -10.78 -0.10
C ASN A 60 -5.33 -9.93 -0.81
N ALA A 61 -4.99 -9.45 -1.99
CA ALA A 61 -5.86 -8.60 -2.80
C ALA A 61 -7.18 -9.29 -3.22
N PHE A 62 -7.18 -10.61 -3.46
CA PHE A 62 -8.43 -11.32 -3.82
C PHE A 62 -9.42 -11.35 -2.67
N GLU A 63 -8.96 -11.59 -1.44
CA GLU A 63 -9.83 -11.53 -0.25
C GLU A 63 -10.42 -10.14 -0.08
N PHE A 64 -9.60 -9.11 -0.22
CA PHE A 64 -10.07 -7.73 -0.15
C PHE A 64 -11.12 -7.42 -1.23
N LEU A 65 -10.82 -7.70 -2.50
CA LEU A 65 -11.72 -7.41 -3.61
C LEU A 65 -13.05 -8.19 -3.52
N ARG A 66 -12.99 -9.42 -3.00
CA ARG A 66 -14.20 -10.20 -2.73
C ARG A 66 -15.01 -9.60 -1.58
N ALA A 67 -14.36 -9.24 -0.47
CA ALA A 67 -15.02 -8.73 0.73
C ALA A 67 -15.62 -7.34 0.52
N CYS A 68 -14.90 -6.42 -0.14
CA CYS A 68 -15.40 -5.07 -0.39
C CYS A 68 -16.44 -5.01 -1.48
N CYS A 69 -16.28 -5.83 -2.50
CA CYS A 69 -16.78 -5.49 -3.83
C CYS A 69 -17.50 -6.65 -4.52
N GLY A 70 -17.44 -7.86 -3.96
CA GLY A 70 -18.04 -9.05 -4.57
C GLY A 70 -17.29 -9.50 -5.84
N TYR A 71 -16.01 -9.11 -5.97
CA TYR A 71 -15.20 -9.53 -7.10
C TYR A 71 -14.96 -11.05 -7.07
N HIS A 72 -15.17 -11.70 -8.19
CA HIS A 72 -14.85 -13.10 -8.41
C HIS A 72 -13.76 -13.20 -9.48
N TYR A 73 -12.67 -13.87 -9.12
CA TYR A 73 -11.59 -14.14 -10.06
C TYR A 73 -12.03 -15.20 -11.07
N GLU A 74 -11.90 -14.87 -12.34
CA GLU A 74 -12.03 -15.81 -13.47
C GLU A 74 -10.70 -15.87 -14.20
N LYS A 75 -10.32 -17.03 -14.72
CA LYS A 75 -9.04 -17.23 -15.43
C LYS A 75 -8.84 -16.31 -16.64
N SER A 76 -9.92 -15.80 -17.21
CA SER A 76 -9.90 -14.82 -18.31
C SER A 76 -9.65 -13.38 -17.86
N ASN A 77 -9.73 -13.10 -16.56
CA ASN A 77 -9.61 -11.76 -16.02
C ASN A 77 -8.17 -11.42 -15.71
N THR A 78 -7.75 -10.23 -16.10
CA THR A 78 -6.41 -9.70 -15.79
C THR A 78 -6.51 -8.80 -14.56
N LEU A 79 -6.08 -9.30 -13.43
CA LEU A 79 -5.83 -8.54 -12.22
C LEU A 79 -4.33 -8.50 -11.97
N TRP A 80 -3.77 -7.30 -11.85
CA TRP A 80 -2.36 -7.13 -11.53
C TRP A 80 -2.20 -6.86 -10.04
N ILE A 81 -1.33 -7.64 -9.39
CA ILE A 81 -1.00 -7.52 -7.98
C ILE A 81 0.51 -7.45 -7.86
N ASP A 82 0.99 -6.47 -7.09
CA ASP A 82 2.40 -6.39 -6.69
C ASP A 82 2.51 -6.43 -5.16
N LEU A 83 3.65 -6.88 -4.67
CA LEU A 83 3.92 -6.96 -3.24
C LEU A 83 4.44 -5.62 -2.73
N ILE A 84 3.90 -5.19 -1.58
CA ILE A 84 4.37 -4.00 -0.87
C ILE A 84 5.55 -4.37 0.04
N THR A 85 5.42 -5.45 0.79
CA THR A 85 6.41 -5.91 1.78
C THR A 85 7.68 -6.45 1.12
N GLY A 86 8.82 -6.17 1.73
CA GLY A 86 10.13 -6.62 1.23
C GLY A 86 10.68 -5.77 0.08
N ARG A 87 10.12 -4.59 -0.13
CA ARG A 87 10.55 -3.66 -1.18
C ARG A 87 11.36 -2.51 -0.57
N VAL A 88 12.33 -2.03 -1.34
CA VAL A 88 13.00 -0.76 -1.07
C VAL A 88 12.53 0.24 -2.12
N LEU A 89 11.78 1.23 -1.67
CA LEU A 89 11.27 2.31 -2.51
C LEU A 89 12.25 3.48 -2.50
N ARG A 90 12.76 3.85 -3.65
CA ARG A 90 13.54 5.07 -3.83
C ARG A 90 12.64 6.30 -3.66
N PRO A 91 13.23 7.48 -3.34
CA PRO A 91 12.47 8.74 -3.41
C PRO A 91 11.76 8.90 -4.75
N GLY A 92 10.45 9.19 -4.72
CA GLY A 92 9.60 9.33 -5.90
C GLY A 92 9.13 8.00 -6.52
N GLU A 93 9.56 6.86 -6.01
CA GLU A 93 9.12 5.55 -6.53
C GLU A 93 7.75 5.17 -6.04
N THR A 94 6.94 4.62 -6.95
CA THR A 94 5.58 4.15 -6.68
C THR A 94 5.47 2.64 -6.89
N ILE A 95 4.82 1.95 -5.96
CA ILE A 95 4.30 0.58 -6.16
C ILE A 95 2.80 0.68 -6.37
N THR A 96 2.31 0.15 -7.50
CA THR A 96 0.89 -0.10 -7.71
C THR A 96 0.58 -1.52 -7.28
N PHE A 97 0.02 -1.68 -6.08
CA PHE A 97 -0.16 -3.01 -5.49
C PHE A 97 -1.46 -3.71 -5.90
N ILE A 98 -2.43 -2.97 -6.44
CA ILE A 98 -3.62 -3.52 -7.10
C ILE A 98 -3.91 -2.69 -8.34
N THR A 99 -4.08 -3.36 -9.49
CA THR A 99 -4.60 -2.77 -10.73
C THR A 99 -5.75 -3.64 -11.22
N LEU A 100 -6.97 -3.13 -11.19
CA LEU A 100 -8.17 -3.80 -11.68
C LEU A 100 -8.66 -3.10 -12.95
N PRO A 101 -8.41 -3.68 -14.14
CA PRO A 101 -8.95 -3.15 -15.38
C PRO A 101 -10.48 -3.21 -15.40
N ARG A 102 -11.11 -2.24 -16.03
CA ARG A 102 -12.58 -2.19 -16.18
C ARG A 102 -13.13 -3.44 -16.88
N ALA A 103 -12.40 -3.93 -17.87
CA ALA A 103 -12.77 -5.12 -18.64
C ALA A 103 -12.61 -6.44 -17.85
N ALA A 104 -11.91 -6.43 -16.72
CA ALA A 104 -11.63 -7.63 -15.93
C ALA A 104 -12.68 -7.91 -14.83
N THR A 105 -13.78 -7.15 -14.78
CA THR A 105 -14.78 -7.29 -13.72
C THR A 105 -16.15 -6.85 -14.21
N ASP A 106 -17.20 -7.26 -13.49
CA ASP A 106 -18.54 -6.72 -13.70
C ASP A 106 -18.66 -5.25 -13.24
N VAL A 107 -19.74 -4.59 -13.68
CA VAL A 107 -19.98 -3.16 -13.40
C VAL A 107 -20.11 -2.90 -11.91
N ASP A 108 -20.80 -3.80 -11.20
CA ASP A 108 -21.10 -3.58 -9.78
C ASP A 108 -19.85 -3.71 -8.92
N ALA A 109 -19.02 -4.74 -9.15
CA ALA A 109 -17.75 -4.92 -8.44
C ALA A 109 -16.80 -3.76 -8.71
N TRP A 110 -16.72 -3.29 -9.96
CA TRP A 110 -15.89 -2.14 -10.32
C TRP A 110 -16.34 -0.85 -9.61
N ASN A 111 -17.64 -0.57 -9.63
CA ASN A 111 -18.23 0.59 -8.97
C ASN A 111 -18.01 0.55 -7.45
N ARG A 112 -18.17 -0.63 -6.84
CA ARG A 112 -17.92 -0.81 -5.39
C ARG A 112 -16.45 -0.57 -5.05
N LEU A 113 -15.50 -1.06 -5.85
CA LEU A 113 -14.09 -0.77 -5.64
C LEU A 113 -13.79 0.72 -5.83
N ASN A 114 -14.42 1.36 -6.82
CA ASN A 114 -14.25 2.79 -7.04
C ASN A 114 -14.70 3.64 -5.84
N LEU A 115 -15.68 3.18 -5.07
CA LEU A 115 -16.07 3.80 -3.80
C LEU A 115 -15.17 3.36 -2.63
N ALA A 116 -14.81 2.08 -2.57
CA ALA A 116 -14.04 1.50 -1.48
C ALA A 116 -12.64 2.10 -1.36
N ARG A 117 -11.98 2.38 -2.49
CA ARG A 117 -10.60 2.92 -2.55
C ARG A 117 -10.43 4.28 -1.85
N LEU A 118 -11.51 5.01 -1.62
CA LEU A 118 -11.53 6.31 -0.93
C LEU A 118 -12.23 6.23 0.43
N ASN A 119 -12.66 5.05 0.84
CA ASN A 119 -13.45 4.88 2.04
C ASN A 119 -12.55 4.58 3.24
N ARG A 120 -12.82 5.23 4.38
CA ARG A 120 -12.10 5.02 5.65
C ARG A 120 -12.26 3.60 6.24
N ARG A 121 -13.13 2.77 5.67
CA ARG A 121 -13.18 1.33 5.99
C ARG A 121 -11.99 0.56 5.45
N LEU A 122 -11.33 1.10 4.41
CA LEU A 122 -10.05 0.60 3.95
C LEU A 122 -8.95 1.19 4.81
N VAL A 123 -8.13 0.32 5.37
CA VAL A 123 -6.93 0.66 6.14
C VAL A 123 -5.76 -0.08 5.51
N VAL A 124 -4.69 0.62 5.24
CA VAL A 124 -3.42 0.04 4.79
C VAL A 124 -2.34 0.49 5.76
N ASP A 125 -2.11 -0.35 6.76
CA ASP A 125 -1.06 -0.16 7.76
C ASP A 125 0.28 -0.62 7.20
N VAL A 126 1.25 0.27 7.17
CA VAL A 126 2.60 -0.02 6.67
C VAL A 126 3.62 0.32 7.73
N CYS A 127 4.58 -0.57 7.94
CA CYS A 127 5.77 -0.28 8.72
C CYS A 127 6.99 -0.29 7.81
N TYR A 128 7.74 0.79 7.85
CA TYR A 128 8.91 0.99 7.00
C TYR A 128 10.03 1.68 7.76
N CYS A 129 11.26 1.47 7.29
CA CYS A 129 12.45 2.03 7.92
C CYS A 129 13.31 2.78 6.89
N SER A 130 14.07 3.76 7.37
CA SER A 130 15.13 4.40 6.61
C SER A 130 16.34 3.46 6.44
N VAL A 131 17.34 3.89 5.69
CA VAL A 131 18.62 3.18 5.57
C VAL A 131 19.42 3.13 6.88
N PHE A 132 19.04 3.94 7.86
CA PHE A 132 19.64 3.97 9.21
C PHE A 132 18.80 3.23 10.25
N ASP A 133 17.85 2.40 9.82
CA ASP A 133 16.96 1.62 10.68
C ASP A 133 16.08 2.45 11.62
N GLU A 134 15.84 3.71 11.27
CA GLU A 134 14.79 4.49 11.89
C GLU A 134 13.45 4.10 11.26
N CYS A 135 12.47 3.72 12.08
CA CYS A 135 11.25 3.09 11.60
C CYS A 135 10.00 3.89 11.95
N TRP A 136 9.01 3.80 11.07
CA TRP A 136 7.69 4.42 11.23
C TRP A 136 6.59 3.41 10.89
N HIS A 137 5.47 3.58 11.56
CA HIS A 137 4.25 2.80 11.33
C HIS A 137 3.08 3.75 11.15
N GLU A 138 2.31 3.56 10.08
CA GLU A 138 1.16 4.41 9.78
C GLU A 138 0.11 3.69 8.93
N ASP A 139 -1.15 4.13 9.07
CA ASP A 139 -2.18 3.92 8.06
C ASP A 139 -1.99 4.98 6.96
N VAL A 140 -1.49 4.56 5.80
CA VAL A 140 -1.15 5.47 4.70
C VAL A 140 -2.36 6.18 4.09
N LEU A 141 -3.60 5.71 4.34
CA LEU A 141 -4.81 6.41 3.91
C LEU A 141 -5.16 7.61 4.81
N GLN A 142 -4.65 7.66 6.02
CA GLN A 142 -4.90 8.80 6.93
C GLN A 142 -4.09 10.03 6.58
N MET A 143 -3.11 9.92 5.69
CA MET A 143 -2.29 11.03 5.21
C MET A 143 -1.71 11.87 6.36
N SER A 144 -1.22 11.19 7.40
CA SER A 144 -0.59 11.86 8.54
C SER A 144 0.75 12.45 8.14
N LEU A 145 0.95 13.75 8.38
CA LEU A 145 2.25 14.41 8.17
C LEU A 145 3.31 13.97 9.20
N THR A 146 2.88 13.29 10.25
CA THR A 146 3.73 12.81 11.35
C THR A 146 3.48 11.33 11.60
N PRO A 147 4.03 10.42 10.76
CA PRO A 147 3.95 9.00 11.01
C PRO A 147 4.48 8.63 12.40
N ARG A 148 3.88 7.63 13.02
CA ARG A 148 4.28 7.19 14.35
C ARG A 148 5.64 6.50 14.31
N ARG A 149 6.65 7.08 14.97
CA ARG A 149 7.96 6.45 15.11
C ARG A 149 7.85 5.20 15.99
N VAL A 150 8.53 4.13 15.59
CA VAL A 150 8.63 2.86 16.32
C VAL A 150 10.09 2.43 16.39
N ASP A 151 10.45 1.65 17.40
CA ASP A 151 11.83 1.17 17.55
C ASP A 151 12.21 0.17 16.45
N ARG A 152 11.25 -0.64 16.04
CA ARG A 152 11.38 -1.61 14.94
C ARG A 152 10.01 -1.99 14.40
N CYS A 153 9.98 -2.48 13.17
CA CYS A 153 8.79 -3.08 12.60
C CYS A 153 8.59 -4.49 13.13
N THR A 154 7.34 -4.83 13.43
CA THR A 154 6.92 -6.19 13.80
C THR A 154 5.94 -6.71 12.76
N ALA A 155 6.03 -7.98 12.42
CA ALA A 155 5.09 -8.60 11.49
C ALA A 155 3.67 -8.57 12.08
N PRO A 156 2.65 -8.13 11.32
CA PRO A 156 1.26 -8.20 11.76
C PRO A 156 0.78 -9.65 11.85
N ALA A 157 -0.29 -9.90 12.61
CA ALA A 157 -0.88 -11.23 12.73
C ALA A 157 -1.37 -11.78 11.38
N VAL A 158 -1.86 -10.91 10.51
CA VAL A 158 -2.28 -11.23 9.14
C VAL A 158 -1.53 -10.34 8.15
N PRO A 159 -0.32 -10.75 7.71
CA PRO A 159 0.41 -9.98 6.73
C PRO A 159 -0.34 -9.95 5.39
N PHE A 160 -0.39 -8.76 4.77
CA PHE A 160 -0.89 -8.63 3.41
C PHE A 160 0.19 -9.04 2.42
N GLY A 161 -0.08 -10.05 1.61
CA GLY A 161 0.91 -10.64 0.73
C GLY A 161 0.36 -11.24 -0.56
N ALA A 162 1.19 -12.07 -1.20
CA ALA A 162 0.80 -12.77 -2.42
C ALA A 162 -0.31 -13.79 -2.12
N PRO A 163 -1.28 -13.94 -3.05
CA PRO A 163 -2.27 -15.02 -2.94
C PRO A 163 -1.56 -16.37 -3.02
N LYS A 164 -1.93 -17.28 -2.12
CA LYS A 164 -1.53 -18.68 -2.25
C LYS A 164 -2.43 -19.32 -3.30
N PHE A 165 -1.87 -19.59 -4.46
CA PHE A 165 -2.54 -20.43 -5.45
C PHE A 165 -2.49 -21.88 -4.94
N GLN A 166 -3.66 -22.46 -4.67
CA GLN A 166 -3.81 -23.88 -4.40
C GLN A 166 -3.94 -24.64 -5.71
#